data_b69f6eefb014e215a7e29f0cc48313de
#
_entry.id   b69f6eefb014e215a7e29f0cc48313de
#
_cell.length_a   1.000
_cell.length_b   1.000
_cell.length_c   1.000
_cell.angle_alpha   90.00
_cell.angle_beta   90.00
_cell.angle_gamma   90.00
#
_symmetry.space_group_name_H-M   'P 1'
#
loop_
_entity.id
_entity.type
_entity.pdbx_description
1 polymer ?
#
loop_
_entity_poly.entity_id
_entity_poly.type
_entity_poly.pdbx_seq_one_letter_code
_entity_poly.pdbx_strand_id
1 'polypeptide(L)'
;MAVNKLDISMMEDVGTSASQLLQRDGSGNIPAVDGSQLTSVDPGFTVSTSDPVITTNPSGGVGSLWYNKTSGEMYCCTDATAGENVWTNVGEGSGGIQPYSHQGSNYGYRAGAFDVATNVIEKWSFTSDVNAADVGDTTVGRGSNCGGVSPTHGYMAGGSNGVSTGQNVIERYSFASDGNAVDQGDLSTGHNNGGGGASSETHGYIAGGGNSEIDKWSFANTSGGTDIGDLTQNVYGCTGHSDPVGGYGYRSGGVTGSTYQTQIDRWAFASDGNAVDTYADLTSAHSDNPAGLSSSTHGYTGGGHTGPSYSDTIDRFNYSSSSTATDVGNLESGSIRMAGTASTTHGYFAGGRRGGPSTNVIQKFAYAASSNATDIADCTVSTYSSAPSQY
;
A
#
# COMPACT_ATOMS: atom_id res chain seq x y z
N MET A 1 4.24 -53.23 -46.30
CA MET A 1 3.89 -54.27 -45.30
C MET A 1 2.65 -53.75 -44.57
N ALA A 2 1.52 -54.46 -44.74
CA ALA A 2 0.34 -54.13 -43.97
C ALA A 2 0.60 -54.48 -42.50
N VAL A 3 0.49 -53.55 -41.64
CA VAL A 3 0.50 -53.81 -40.19
C VAL A 3 -0.70 -54.65 -39.90
N ASN A 4 -0.51 -55.92 -39.51
CA ASN A 4 -1.57 -56.78 -39.09
C ASN A 4 -2.36 -56.10 -37.95
N LYS A 5 -3.66 -55.92 -38.13
CA LYS A 5 -4.55 -55.51 -37.02
C LYS A 5 -4.30 -56.47 -35.88
N LEU A 6 -3.86 -55.95 -34.73
CA LEU A 6 -3.84 -56.72 -33.51
C LEU A 6 -5.28 -57.20 -33.25
N ASP A 7 -5.46 -58.50 -33.15
CA ASP A 7 -6.76 -59.06 -32.85
C ASP A 7 -7.07 -58.77 -31.38
N ILE A 8 -8.06 -57.92 -31.15
CA ILE A 8 -8.48 -57.47 -29.81
C ILE A 8 -8.87 -58.65 -28.93
N SER A 9 -9.28 -59.78 -29.50
CA SER A 9 -9.57 -61.03 -28.77
C SER A 9 -8.34 -61.66 -28.09
N MET A 10 -7.12 -61.21 -28.47
CA MET A 10 -5.87 -61.65 -27.84
C MET A 10 -5.37 -60.73 -26.72
N MET A 11 -6.07 -59.66 -26.42
CA MET A 11 -5.76 -58.79 -25.31
C MET A 11 -6.56 -59.20 -24.08
N GLU A 12 -5.90 -59.69 -23.04
CA GLU A 12 -6.55 -60.09 -21.79
C GLU A 12 -7.21 -58.92 -21.02
N ASP A 13 -6.84 -57.67 -21.35
CA ASP A 13 -7.28 -56.47 -20.65
C ASP A 13 -8.24 -55.57 -21.45
N VAL A 14 -9.09 -56.14 -22.31
CA VAL A 14 -10.10 -55.39 -23.08
C VAL A 14 -11.47 -55.53 -22.45
N GLY A 15 -12.11 -54.45 -22.10
CA GLY A 15 -13.46 -54.45 -21.53
C GLY A 15 -13.81 -53.16 -20.76
N THR A 16 -14.82 -53.28 -19.90
CA THR A 16 -15.33 -52.14 -19.12
C THR A 16 -14.92 -52.17 -17.64
N SER A 17 -14.06 -53.14 -17.26
CA SER A 17 -13.57 -53.26 -15.88
C SER A 17 -12.33 -52.36 -15.64
N ALA A 18 -12.06 -52.07 -14.37
CA ALA A 18 -10.87 -51.30 -13.97
C ALA A 18 -9.60 -51.93 -14.57
N SER A 19 -8.73 -51.13 -15.15
CA SER A 19 -7.48 -51.49 -15.84
C SER A 19 -7.63 -52.12 -17.24
N GLN A 20 -8.83 -52.12 -17.85
CA GLN A 20 -9.01 -52.59 -19.21
C GLN A 20 -8.93 -51.48 -20.26
N LEU A 21 -8.39 -51.82 -21.46
CA LEU A 21 -8.37 -50.89 -22.58
C LEU A 21 -9.77 -50.69 -23.15
N LEU A 22 -10.14 -49.42 -23.39
CA LEU A 22 -11.43 -49.08 -24.01
C LEU A 22 -11.45 -49.52 -25.47
N GLN A 23 -12.38 -50.40 -25.79
CA GLN A 23 -12.63 -50.87 -27.16
C GLN A 23 -13.65 -49.96 -27.86
N ARG A 24 -13.36 -49.58 -29.12
CA ARG A 24 -14.33 -48.89 -29.98
C ARG A 24 -15.44 -49.86 -30.40
N ASP A 25 -16.66 -49.34 -30.47
CA ASP A 25 -17.81 -50.09 -31.03
C ASP A 25 -17.64 -50.35 -32.52
N GLY A 26 -18.54 -51.14 -33.10
CA GLY A 26 -18.51 -51.45 -34.53
C GLY A 26 -18.66 -50.25 -35.47
N SER A 27 -19.01 -49.09 -34.96
CA SER A 27 -19.11 -47.81 -35.65
C SER A 27 -17.86 -46.92 -35.44
N GLY A 28 -16.87 -47.40 -34.67
CA GLY A 28 -15.63 -46.67 -34.38
C GLY A 28 -15.70 -45.71 -33.23
N ASN A 29 -16.84 -45.66 -32.49
CA ASN A 29 -16.99 -44.82 -31.33
C ASN A 29 -16.47 -45.51 -30.06
N ILE A 30 -15.94 -44.72 -29.12
CA ILE A 30 -15.73 -45.22 -27.77
C ILE A 30 -17.11 -45.34 -27.12
N PRO A 31 -17.49 -46.51 -26.51
CA PRO A 31 -18.76 -46.63 -25.78
C PRO A 31 -18.90 -45.47 -24.80
N ALA A 32 -20.12 -45.01 -24.59
CA ALA A 32 -20.41 -44.02 -23.56
C ALA A 32 -20.01 -44.60 -22.21
N VAL A 33 -18.81 -44.26 -21.73
CA VAL A 33 -18.35 -44.63 -20.39
C VAL A 33 -18.98 -43.64 -19.45
N ASP A 34 -19.65 -44.11 -18.43
CA ASP A 34 -20.08 -43.27 -17.34
C ASP A 34 -18.82 -42.67 -16.69
N GLY A 35 -18.62 -41.36 -16.88
CA GLY A 35 -17.49 -40.65 -16.34
C GLY A 35 -17.41 -40.69 -14.80
N SER A 36 -18.45 -41.15 -14.11
CA SER A 36 -18.47 -41.35 -12.66
C SER A 36 -17.45 -42.39 -12.17
N GLN A 37 -16.98 -43.25 -13.06
CA GLN A 37 -15.97 -44.30 -12.79
C GLN A 37 -14.52 -43.82 -13.11
N LEU A 38 -14.37 -42.67 -13.72
CA LEU A 38 -13.04 -42.07 -13.97
C LEU A 38 -12.56 -41.42 -12.68
N THR A 39 -11.95 -42.21 -11.81
CA THR A 39 -11.26 -41.68 -10.62
C THR A 39 -9.85 -41.24 -11.04
N SER A 40 -9.43 -40.06 -10.56
CA SER A 40 -8.07 -39.52 -10.82
C SER A 40 -7.83 -38.98 -12.25
N VAL A 41 -8.86 -38.60 -12.98
CA VAL A 41 -8.67 -37.73 -14.15
C VAL A 41 -8.34 -36.36 -13.61
N ASP A 42 -7.09 -35.94 -13.76
CA ASP A 42 -6.70 -34.56 -13.48
C ASP A 42 -7.41 -33.65 -14.50
N PRO A 43 -8.34 -32.79 -14.10
CA PRO A 43 -9.03 -31.90 -15.01
C PRO A 43 -8.12 -30.83 -15.59
N GLY A 44 -6.83 -30.83 -15.23
CA GLY A 44 -5.85 -29.79 -15.62
C GLY A 44 -6.03 -28.48 -14.82
N PHE A 45 -6.88 -28.50 -13.79
CA PHE A 45 -7.07 -27.35 -12.90
C PHE A 45 -7.51 -27.83 -11.50
N THR A 46 -7.22 -27.00 -10.50
CA THR A 46 -7.66 -27.28 -9.12
C THR A 46 -9.14 -26.95 -8.97
N VAL A 47 -9.92 -27.90 -8.41
CA VAL A 47 -11.34 -27.70 -8.07
C VAL A 47 -11.46 -27.53 -6.55
N SER A 48 -12.09 -26.44 -6.12
CA SER A 48 -12.28 -26.09 -4.70
C SER A 48 -13.71 -25.62 -4.42
N THR A 49 -14.04 -25.46 -3.16
CA THR A 49 -15.29 -24.81 -2.69
C THR A 49 -15.07 -23.36 -2.26
N SER A 50 -13.83 -22.89 -2.28
CA SER A 50 -13.41 -21.52 -1.95
C SER A 50 -12.51 -20.96 -3.05
N ASP A 51 -12.37 -19.65 -3.08
CA ASP A 51 -11.39 -18.98 -3.92
C ASP A 51 -9.95 -19.30 -3.46
N PRO A 52 -8.95 -19.18 -4.35
CA PRO A 52 -7.56 -19.24 -3.92
C PRO A 52 -7.25 -18.02 -3.04
N VAL A 53 -6.19 -18.09 -2.28
CA VAL A 53 -5.63 -16.96 -1.50
C VAL A 53 -4.17 -16.77 -1.89
N ILE A 54 -3.56 -15.66 -1.50
CA ILE A 54 -2.16 -15.35 -1.84
C ILE A 54 -1.17 -16.44 -1.39
N THR A 55 -1.52 -17.21 -0.35
CA THR A 55 -0.70 -18.34 0.13
C THR A 55 -1.05 -19.67 -0.54
N THR A 56 -2.00 -19.69 -1.47
CA THR A 56 -2.35 -20.89 -2.23
C THR A 56 -1.31 -21.13 -3.32
N ASN A 57 -0.27 -21.89 -2.99
CA ASN A 57 0.82 -22.18 -3.92
C ASN A 57 0.39 -23.24 -4.95
N PRO A 58 0.32 -22.87 -6.24
CA PRO A 58 -0.07 -23.82 -7.29
C PRO A 58 1.05 -24.80 -7.59
N SER A 59 0.76 -26.10 -7.64
CA SER A 59 1.76 -27.13 -7.93
C SER A 59 2.36 -27.03 -9.34
N GLY A 60 1.62 -26.44 -10.29
CA GLY A 60 2.04 -26.20 -11.67
C GLY A 60 2.69 -24.83 -11.92
N GLY A 61 2.81 -24.00 -10.90
CA GLY A 61 3.35 -22.64 -11.06
C GLY A 61 2.42 -21.69 -11.82
N VAL A 62 3.01 -20.69 -12.48
CA VAL A 62 2.28 -19.72 -13.31
C VAL A 62 1.54 -20.44 -14.45
N GLY A 63 0.30 -20.04 -14.70
CA GLY A 63 -0.62 -20.67 -15.63
C GLY A 63 -1.54 -21.75 -15.02
N SER A 64 -1.32 -22.12 -13.76
CA SER A 64 -2.25 -23.02 -13.05
C SER A 64 -3.65 -22.41 -12.97
N LEU A 65 -4.67 -23.24 -13.18
CA LEU A 65 -6.06 -22.83 -13.09
C LEU A 65 -6.70 -23.33 -11.80
N TRP A 66 -7.59 -22.51 -11.24
CA TRP A 66 -8.38 -22.80 -10.06
C TRP A 66 -9.85 -22.53 -10.36
N TYR A 67 -10.71 -23.48 -10.03
CA TYR A 67 -12.16 -23.36 -10.20
C TYR A 67 -12.85 -23.48 -8.83
N ASN A 68 -13.56 -22.44 -8.43
CA ASN A 68 -14.44 -22.47 -7.27
C ASN A 68 -15.83 -22.95 -7.70
N LYS A 69 -16.15 -24.21 -7.39
CA LYS A 69 -17.43 -24.81 -7.75
C LYS A 69 -18.63 -24.26 -6.97
N THR A 70 -18.41 -23.47 -5.91
CA THR A 70 -19.46 -22.84 -5.11
C THR A 70 -19.91 -21.53 -5.73
N SER A 71 -18.96 -20.66 -6.08
CA SER A 71 -19.23 -19.36 -6.72
C SER A 71 -19.34 -19.46 -8.25
N GLY A 72 -18.74 -20.48 -8.87
CA GLY A 72 -18.60 -20.60 -10.32
C GLY A 72 -17.40 -19.80 -10.88
N GLU A 73 -16.60 -19.20 -10.03
CA GLU A 73 -15.47 -18.38 -10.47
C GLU A 73 -14.25 -19.23 -10.85
N MET A 74 -13.49 -18.73 -11.83
CA MET A 74 -12.25 -19.34 -12.29
C MET A 74 -11.12 -18.34 -12.19
N TYR A 75 -9.96 -18.82 -11.72
CA TYR A 75 -8.74 -18.02 -11.56
C TYR A 75 -7.59 -18.67 -12.30
N CYS A 76 -6.70 -17.83 -12.85
CA CYS A 76 -5.41 -18.22 -13.41
C CYS A 76 -4.31 -17.65 -12.54
N CYS A 77 -3.36 -18.47 -12.12
CA CYS A 77 -2.16 -18.01 -11.42
C CYS A 77 -1.25 -17.25 -12.40
N THR A 78 -1.04 -15.97 -12.16
CA THR A 78 -0.19 -15.11 -12.98
C THR A 78 1.16 -14.80 -12.32
N ASP A 79 1.26 -14.99 -11.00
CA ASP A 79 2.51 -15.01 -10.25
C ASP A 79 2.45 -16.13 -9.21
N ALA A 80 3.46 -17.01 -9.19
CA ALA A 80 3.55 -18.17 -8.31
C ALA A 80 4.63 -18.01 -7.22
N THR A 81 4.93 -16.76 -6.82
CA THR A 81 5.84 -16.49 -5.71
C THR A 81 5.23 -17.02 -4.41
N ALA A 82 5.93 -17.95 -3.76
CA ALA A 82 5.42 -18.67 -2.59
C ALA A 82 5.01 -17.72 -1.46
N GLY A 83 3.75 -17.80 -1.06
CA GLY A 83 3.15 -16.93 -0.04
C GLY A 83 2.63 -15.58 -0.57
N GLU A 84 2.95 -15.21 -1.82
CA GLU A 84 2.58 -13.95 -2.47
C GLU A 84 1.98 -14.18 -3.86
N ASN A 85 1.28 -15.29 -4.04
CA ASN A 85 0.73 -15.65 -5.35
C ASN A 85 -0.30 -14.62 -5.83
N VAL A 86 -0.29 -14.37 -7.14
CA VAL A 86 -1.31 -13.57 -7.82
C VAL A 86 -2.22 -14.48 -8.62
N TRP A 87 -3.51 -14.39 -8.35
CA TRP A 87 -4.56 -15.13 -9.03
C TRP A 87 -5.50 -14.15 -9.75
N THR A 88 -5.43 -14.15 -11.07
CA THR A 88 -6.29 -13.29 -11.90
C THR A 88 -7.62 -14.01 -12.16
N ASN A 89 -8.73 -13.37 -11.84
CA ASN A 89 -10.06 -13.88 -12.17
C ASN A 89 -10.26 -13.88 -13.70
N VAL A 90 -10.72 -14.98 -14.25
CA VAL A 90 -10.91 -15.17 -15.72
C VAL A 90 -12.26 -14.63 -16.21
N GLY A 91 -13.06 -14.01 -15.34
CA GLY A 91 -14.37 -13.46 -15.64
C GLY A 91 -14.56 -12.06 -15.06
N GLU A 92 -15.83 -11.64 -14.99
CA GLU A 92 -16.23 -10.40 -14.32
C GLU A 92 -16.56 -10.61 -12.82
N GLY A 93 -16.03 -11.68 -12.20
CA GLY A 93 -16.33 -12.06 -10.82
C GLY A 93 -15.85 -11.05 -9.77
N SER A 94 -15.51 -11.54 -8.58
CA SER A 94 -15.07 -10.72 -7.45
C SER A 94 -13.70 -10.03 -7.62
N GLY A 95 -13.07 -10.18 -8.78
CA GLY A 95 -11.74 -9.64 -9.10
C GLY A 95 -10.61 -10.62 -8.85
N GLY A 96 -9.39 -10.21 -9.16
CA GLY A 96 -8.18 -11.02 -8.94
C GLY A 96 -7.78 -11.06 -7.47
N ILE A 97 -7.11 -12.13 -7.09
CA ILE A 97 -6.46 -12.29 -5.76
C ILE A 97 -4.99 -11.91 -5.92
N GLN A 98 -4.54 -10.89 -5.23
CA GLN A 98 -3.15 -10.42 -5.26
C GLN A 98 -2.72 -9.93 -3.88
N PRO A 99 -1.41 -9.94 -3.56
CA PRO A 99 -0.92 -9.35 -2.33
C PRO A 99 -1.34 -7.89 -2.19
N TYR A 100 -1.62 -7.48 -0.96
CA TYR A 100 -1.88 -6.07 -0.68
C TYR A 100 -0.64 -5.23 -1.03
N SER A 101 -0.85 -4.15 -1.77
CA SER A 101 0.16 -3.14 -2.03
C SER A 101 -0.21 -1.84 -1.34
N HIS A 102 0.74 -1.24 -0.61
CA HIS A 102 0.58 0.11 -0.08
C HIS A 102 0.65 1.17 -1.20
N GLN A 103 1.25 0.83 -2.34
CA GLN A 103 1.36 1.71 -3.50
C GLN A 103 0.04 1.76 -4.27
N GLY A 104 -0.34 2.97 -4.72
CA GLY A 104 -1.51 3.15 -5.56
C GLY A 104 -1.25 2.75 -7.02
N SER A 105 -2.30 2.40 -7.73
CA SER A 105 -2.26 2.11 -9.16
C SER A 105 -2.82 3.25 -10.01
N ASN A 106 -3.76 4.03 -9.48
CA ASN A 106 -4.56 4.96 -10.26
C ASN A 106 -4.42 6.42 -9.82
N TYR A 107 -4.48 6.69 -8.51
CA TYR A 107 -4.61 8.06 -8.00
C TYR A 107 -3.81 8.29 -6.72
N GLY A 108 -3.24 9.51 -6.61
CA GLY A 108 -2.79 10.09 -5.36
C GLY A 108 -3.83 11.06 -4.81
N TYR A 109 -3.87 11.18 -3.49
CA TYR A 109 -4.77 12.08 -2.76
C TYR A 109 -4.01 12.87 -1.71
N ARG A 110 -4.53 14.05 -1.38
CA ARG A 110 -4.21 14.77 -0.16
C ARG A 110 -5.47 15.33 0.48
N ALA A 111 -5.54 15.35 1.79
CA ALA A 111 -6.73 15.78 2.52
C ALA A 111 -6.38 16.77 3.63
N GLY A 112 -7.19 17.83 3.77
CA GLY A 112 -7.02 18.90 4.74
C GLY A 112 -5.74 19.72 4.53
N ALA A 113 -5.56 20.78 5.29
CA ALA A 113 -4.31 21.54 5.38
C ALA A 113 -4.34 22.57 6.50
N PHE A 114 -3.17 23.15 6.80
CA PHE A 114 -3.00 24.05 7.93
C PHE A 114 -3.19 25.54 7.61
N ASP A 115 -2.71 25.99 6.44
CA ASP A 115 -2.49 27.42 6.13
C ASP A 115 -3.77 28.25 5.99
N VAL A 116 -4.80 27.67 5.38
CA VAL A 116 -6.09 28.32 5.12
C VAL A 116 -7.26 27.55 5.74
N ALA A 117 -6.97 26.70 6.71
CA ALA A 117 -7.98 25.84 7.35
C ALA A 117 -8.87 25.14 6.29
N THR A 118 -8.26 24.74 5.18
CA THR A 118 -8.99 24.06 4.11
C THR A 118 -9.30 22.63 4.51
N ASN A 119 -10.51 22.23 4.20
CA ASN A 119 -11.01 20.86 4.38
C ASN A 119 -11.01 20.07 3.08
N VAL A 120 -10.46 20.61 2.01
CA VAL A 120 -10.50 20.02 0.66
C VAL A 120 -9.79 18.65 0.63
N ILE A 121 -10.41 17.69 -0.06
CA ILE A 121 -9.81 16.44 -0.49
C ILE A 121 -9.52 16.54 -1.98
N GLU A 122 -8.27 16.47 -2.36
CA GLU A 122 -7.84 16.56 -3.75
C GLU A 122 -7.32 15.23 -4.27
N LYS A 123 -7.54 14.98 -5.56
CA LYS A 123 -7.16 13.75 -6.26
C LYS A 123 -6.43 14.09 -7.57
N TRP A 124 -5.29 13.43 -7.84
CA TRP A 124 -4.58 13.50 -9.13
C TRP A 124 -4.29 12.11 -9.68
N SER A 125 -4.14 12.03 -11.00
CA SER A 125 -3.89 10.77 -11.70
C SER A 125 -2.40 10.37 -11.65
N PHE A 126 -2.11 9.09 -11.46
CA PHE A 126 -0.76 8.52 -11.62
C PHE A 126 -0.44 8.16 -13.08
N THR A 127 -1.47 8.07 -13.94
CA THR A 127 -1.32 7.66 -15.35
C THR A 127 -1.28 8.84 -16.31
N SER A 128 -1.58 10.05 -15.84
CA SER A 128 -1.54 11.25 -16.65
C SER A 128 -1.10 12.46 -15.81
N ASP A 129 -0.23 13.28 -16.39
CA ASP A 129 0.30 14.49 -15.75
C ASP A 129 -0.72 15.64 -15.95
N VAL A 130 -1.78 15.66 -15.14
CA VAL A 130 -2.85 16.67 -15.15
C VAL A 130 -3.08 17.19 -13.73
N ASN A 131 -3.57 18.41 -13.63
CA ASN A 131 -3.88 19.05 -12.36
C ASN A 131 -4.84 18.21 -11.51
N ALA A 132 -4.69 18.31 -10.19
CA ALA A 132 -5.60 17.69 -9.26
C ALA A 132 -7.02 18.25 -9.38
N ALA A 133 -7.99 17.47 -8.98
CA ALA A 133 -9.39 17.85 -8.82
C ALA A 133 -9.77 17.83 -7.34
N ASP A 134 -10.59 18.79 -6.94
CA ASP A 134 -11.33 18.78 -5.68
C ASP A 134 -12.43 17.70 -5.79
N VAL A 135 -12.43 16.75 -4.85
CA VAL A 135 -13.34 15.59 -4.86
C VAL A 135 -14.17 15.46 -3.58
N GLY A 136 -14.03 16.38 -2.64
CA GLY A 136 -14.80 16.40 -1.41
C GLY A 136 -14.11 17.13 -0.28
N ASP A 137 -14.69 17.07 0.90
CA ASP A 137 -14.25 17.77 2.09
C ASP A 137 -14.03 16.84 3.28
N THR A 138 -13.04 17.15 4.12
CA THR A 138 -12.93 16.59 5.47
C THR A 138 -13.95 17.27 6.39
N THR A 139 -14.30 16.65 7.49
CA THR A 139 -15.30 17.20 8.42
C THR A 139 -14.82 18.49 9.08
N VAL A 140 -13.49 18.62 9.28
CA VAL A 140 -12.84 19.80 9.85
C VAL A 140 -11.53 20.07 9.14
N GLY A 141 -11.30 21.32 8.72
CA GLY A 141 -10.00 21.76 8.20
C GLY A 141 -8.93 21.67 9.28
N ARG A 142 -7.90 20.86 9.05
CA ARG A 142 -6.73 20.68 9.92
C ARG A 142 -5.52 20.22 9.13
N GLY A 143 -4.35 20.58 9.64
CA GLY A 143 -3.07 20.16 9.05
C GLY A 143 -2.17 19.51 10.10
N SER A 144 -0.92 19.24 9.73
CA SER A 144 0.03 18.48 10.56
C SER A 144 -0.50 17.12 11.00
N ASN A 145 -1.34 16.55 10.16
CA ASN A 145 -1.97 15.24 10.29
C ASN A 145 -1.14 14.18 9.57
N CYS A 146 -1.46 12.93 9.77
CA CYS A 146 -0.91 11.84 8.98
C CYS A 146 -1.97 11.21 8.06
N GLY A 147 -1.50 10.62 6.97
CA GLY A 147 -2.31 9.80 6.08
C GLY A 147 -2.27 8.34 6.46
N GLY A 148 -3.35 7.63 6.14
CA GLY A 148 -3.44 6.18 6.16
C GLY A 148 -4.13 5.69 4.88
N VAL A 149 -3.91 4.44 4.53
CA VAL A 149 -4.42 3.83 3.29
C VAL A 149 -4.91 2.42 3.56
N SER A 150 -6.16 2.15 3.18
CA SER A 150 -6.68 0.79 3.03
C SER A 150 -6.92 0.49 1.54
N PRO A 151 -7.25 -0.76 1.17
CA PRO A 151 -7.62 -1.09 -0.21
C PRO A 151 -8.79 -0.27 -0.78
N THR A 152 -9.60 0.36 0.07
CA THR A 152 -10.86 1.02 -0.34
C THR A 152 -11.01 2.47 0.10
N HIS A 153 -10.20 2.92 1.06
CA HIS A 153 -10.33 4.26 1.66
C HIS A 153 -8.98 4.91 1.95
N GLY A 154 -8.95 6.24 1.80
CA GLY A 154 -7.94 7.10 2.38
C GLY A 154 -8.36 7.56 3.78
N TYR A 155 -7.39 7.77 4.67
CA TYR A 155 -7.59 8.19 6.06
C TYR A 155 -6.79 9.44 6.37
N MET A 156 -7.33 10.26 7.27
CA MET A 156 -6.65 11.39 7.88
C MET A 156 -6.77 11.26 9.40
N ALA A 157 -5.66 11.21 10.11
CA ALA A 157 -5.62 11.01 11.55
C ALA A 157 -4.80 12.09 12.27
N GLY A 158 -5.27 12.51 13.44
CA GLY A 158 -4.62 13.52 14.26
C GLY A 158 -4.58 14.91 13.63
N GLY A 159 -3.51 15.65 13.90
CA GLY A 159 -3.26 16.98 13.35
C GLY A 159 -3.67 18.13 14.27
N SER A 160 -3.69 19.34 13.70
CA SER A 160 -4.04 20.57 14.41
C SER A 160 -4.97 21.45 13.59
N ASN A 161 -5.97 22.00 14.23
CA ASN A 161 -6.87 23.01 13.68
C ASN A 161 -6.57 24.42 14.22
N GLY A 162 -5.35 24.64 14.71
CA GLY A 162 -4.91 25.91 15.33
C GLY A 162 -5.13 25.96 16.85
N VAL A 163 -5.58 24.87 17.46
CA VAL A 163 -5.67 24.73 18.92
C VAL A 163 -4.36 24.10 19.43
N SER A 164 -3.92 24.49 20.62
CA SER A 164 -2.65 24.04 21.20
C SER A 164 -2.60 22.56 21.58
N THR A 165 -3.75 21.90 21.71
CA THR A 165 -3.87 20.45 21.96
C THR A 165 -4.08 19.72 20.65
N GLY A 166 -3.35 18.62 20.40
CA GLY A 166 -3.52 17.78 19.23
C GLY A 166 -4.95 17.25 19.07
N GLN A 167 -5.36 17.09 17.84
CA GLN A 167 -6.63 16.44 17.53
C GLN A 167 -6.43 14.92 17.58
N ASN A 168 -7.46 14.21 18.06
CA ASN A 168 -7.49 12.74 18.09
C ASN A 168 -8.41 12.13 17.01
N VAL A 169 -9.07 12.94 16.21
CA VAL A 169 -10.06 12.51 15.22
C VAL A 169 -9.39 11.71 14.09
N ILE A 170 -10.00 10.59 13.72
CA ILE A 170 -9.70 9.81 12.51
C ILE A 170 -10.88 10.00 11.55
N GLU A 171 -10.60 10.40 10.32
CA GLU A 171 -11.57 10.50 9.24
C GLU A 171 -11.18 9.60 8.08
N ARG A 172 -12.18 9.14 7.32
CA ARG A 172 -11.96 8.37 6.09
C ARG A 172 -12.83 8.88 4.94
N TYR A 173 -12.33 8.71 3.72
CA TYR A 173 -13.05 8.96 2.47
C TYR A 173 -12.85 7.80 1.49
N SER A 174 -13.87 7.55 0.66
CA SER A 174 -13.89 6.40 -0.26
C SER A 174 -13.06 6.67 -1.51
N PHE A 175 -12.34 5.65 -1.99
CA PHE A 175 -11.71 5.69 -3.31
C PHE A 175 -12.66 5.31 -4.45
N ALA A 176 -13.72 4.56 -4.16
CA ALA A 176 -14.68 4.11 -5.16
C ALA A 176 -15.65 5.21 -5.61
N SER A 177 -15.81 6.25 -4.81
CA SER A 177 -16.68 7.39 -5.11
C SER A 177 -16.11 8.67 -4.53
N ASP A 178 -16.09 9.73 -5.32
CA ASP A 178 -15.76 11.06 -4.84
C ASP A 178 -16.83 11.52 -3.82
N GLY A 179 -16.41 12.25 -2.78
CA GLY A 179 -17.30 12.74 -1.73
C GLY A 179 -16.57 13.06 -0.43
N ASN A 180 -17.34 13.59 0.51
CA ASN A 180 -16.82 14.05 1.80
C ASN A 180 -16.35 12.90 2.69
N ALA A 181 -15.35 13.18 3.51
CA ALA A 181 -14.92 12.27 4.56
C ALA A 181 -15.99 12.10 5.63
N VAL A 182 -15.93 10.98 6.32
CA VAL A 182 -16.77 10.68 7.48
C VAL A 182 -15.88 10.34 8.67
N ASP A 183 -16.41 10.59 9.85
CA ASP A 183 -15.77 10.23 11.11
C ASP A 183 -15.61 8.71 11.22
N GLN A 184 -14.38 8.26 11.53
CA GLN A 184 -14.00 6.85 11.74
C GLN A 184 -13.88 6.52 13.24
N GLY A 185 -13.76 7.54 14.10
CA GLY A 185 -13.50 7.42 15.53
C GLY A 185 -12.28 8.24 15.96
N ASP A 186 -11.85 8.05 17.19
CA ASP A 186 -10.78 8.83 17.81
C ASP A 186 -9.53 7.99 18.08
N LEU A 187 -8.35 8.59 17.97
CA LEU A 187 -7.09 8.06 18.50
C LEU A 187 -7.13 8.01 20.03
N SER A 188 -6.24 7.24 20.65
CA SER A 188 -6.12 7.16 22.11
C SER A 188 -5.73 8.52 22.71
N THR A 189 -4.90 9.27 22.01
CA THR A 189 -4.47 10.62 22.38
C THR A 189 -4.41 11.54 21.16
N GLY A 190 -4.23 12.86 21.40
CA GLY A 190 -4.04 13.83 20.32
C GLY A 190 -2.60 13.88 19.82
N HIS A 191 -2.43 13.77 18.51
CA HIS A 191 -1.14 13.92 17.81
C HIS A 191 -1.15 15.25 17.05
N ASN A 192 -0.30 16.20 17.45
CA ASN A 192 -0.44 17.61 17.05
C ASN A 192 0.52 18.08 15.95
N ASN A 193 1.73 17.62 15.92
CA ASN A 193 2.80 18.22 15.12
C ASN A 193 3.42 17.24 14.12
N GLY A 194 2.61 16.67 13.24
CA GLY A 194 3.12 15.81 12.19
C GLY A 194 3.74 14.52 12.73
N GLY A 195 2.89 13.53 12.96
CA GLY A 195 3.31 12.16 13.22
C GLY A 195 3.60 11.40 11.93
N GLY A 196 4.31 10.28 12.05
CA GLY A 196 4.54 9.35 10.96
C GLY A 196 3.33 8.44 10.74
N GLY A 197 2.67 8.54 9.58
CA GLY A 197 1.58 7.64 9.21
C GLY A 197 2.09 6.36 8.54
N ALA A 198 1.53 5.21 8.91
CA ALA A 198 1.78 3.94 8.25
C ALA A 198 0.51 3.11 8.12
N SER A 199 0.51 2.12 7.23
CA SER A 199 -0.64 1.24 7.02
C SER A 199 -0.21 -0.19 6.73
N SER A 200 -0.89 -1.14 7.37
CA SER A 200 -0.97 -2.53 6.92
C SER A 200 -2.21 -2.72 6.04
N GLU A 201 -2.47 -3.92 5.57
CA GLU A 201 -3.71 -4.25 4.85
C GLU A 201 -4.97 -3.99 5.69
N THR A 202 -4.90 -4.13 7.00
CA THR A 202 -6.07 -4.14 7.91
C THR A 202 -6.11 -3.00 8.91
N HIS A 203 -5.00 -2.30 9.12
CA HIS A 203 -4.88 -1.25 10.14
C HIS A 203 -4.08 -0.04 9.64
N GLY A 204 -4.50 1.14 10.09
CA GLY A 204 -3.71 2.36 10.03
C GLY A 204 -2.98 2.62 11.34
N TYR A 205 -1.87 3.36 11.26
CA TYR A 205 -1.01 3.72 12.37
C TYR A 205 -0.60 5.19 12.30
N ILE A 206 -0.45 5.82 13.47
CA ILE A 206 0.23 7.10 13.63
C ILE A 206 1.25 6.96 14.76
N ALA A 207 2.45 7.50 14.56
CA ALA A 207 3.55 7.40 15.52
C ALA A 207 4.22 8.77 15.72
N GLY A 208 4.40 9.20 16.96
CA GLY A 208 4.95 10.51 17.30
C GLY A 208 3.95 11.65 17.07
N GLY A 209 4.46 12.85 16.69
CA GLY A 209 3.61 14.03 16.52
C GLY A 209 3.45 14.82 17.80
N GLY A 210 4.50 14.88 18.63
CA GLY A 210 4.57 15.60 19.89
C GLY A 210 4.62 14.70 21.12
N ASN A 211 4.55 13.41 20.94
CA ASN A 211 4.70 12.33 21.93
C ASN A 211 5.57 11.21 21.38
N SER A 212 5.68 10.08 22.09
CA SER A 212 6.32 8.85 21.61
C SER A 212 5.32 7.79 21.17
N GLU A 213 4.03 7.98 21.45
CA GLU A 213 3.00 6.95 21.28
C GLU A 213 2.83 6.50 19.83
N ILE A 214 2.47 5.22 19.68
CA ILE A 214 2.08 4.59 18.42
C ILE A 214 0.63 4.16 18.57
N ASP A 215 -0.28 4.89 17.93
CA ASP A 215 -1.69 4.53 17.86
C ASP A 215 -1.98 3.66 16.62
N LYS A 216 -2.84 2.66 16.81
CA LYS A 216 -3.33 1.75 15.78
C LYS A 216 -4.86 1.77 15.73
N TRP A 217 -5.45 1.89 14.52
CA TRP A 217 -6.91 1.76 14.32
C TRP A 217 -7.22 0.73 13.24
N SER A 218 -8.38 0.06 13.39
CA SER A 218 -8.84 -0.94 12.41
C SER A 218 -9.57 -0.29 11.24
N PHE A 219 -9.33 -0.80 10.03
CA PHE A 219 -10.11 -0.41 8.83
C PHE A 219 -11.49 -1.07 8.77
N ALA A 220 -11.69 -2.19 9.50
CA ALA A 220 -12.92 -2.97 9.45
C ALA A 220 -14.05 -2.42 10.33
N ASN A 221 -13.75 -1.53 11.27
CA ASN A 221 -14.72 -0.98 12.21
C ASN A 221 -14.40 0.48 12.60
N THR A 222 -15.29 1.13 13.34
CA THR A 222 -15.18 2.52 13.77
C THR A 222 -14.87 2.64 15.27
N SER A 223 -14.16 1.69 15.85
CA SER A 223 -13.87 1.65 17.29
C SER A 223 -12.80 2.65 17.76
N GLY A 224 -12.23 3.41 16.83
CA GLY A 224 -11.12 4.32 17.14
C GLY A 224 -9.75 3.63 17.23
N GLY A 225 -8.75 4.39 17.64
CA GLY A 225 -7.38 3.94 17.82
C GLY A 225 -7.10 3.45 19.24
N THR A 226 -6.06 2.67 19.37
CA THR A 226 -5.49 2.20 20.64
C THR A 226 -4.00 2.43 20.63
N ASP A 227 -3.45 2.88 21.75
CA ASP A 227 -2.02 2.91 21.99
C ASP A 227 -1.49 1.46 22.05
N ILE A 228 -0.46 1.17 21.21
CA ILE A 228 0.16 -0.14 21.11
C ILE A 228 1.61 -0.16 21.57
N GLY A 229 2.18 0.99 21.90
CA GLY A 229 3.58 1.15 22.32
C GLY A 229 4.18 2.48 21.94
N ASP A 230 5.49 2.60 22.13
CA ASP A 230 6.23 3.84 21.98
C ASP A 230 7.31 3.77 20.89
N LEU A 231 7.56 4.90 20.22
CA LEU A 231 8.82 5.17 19.53
C LEU A 231 9.99 5.20 20.51
N THR A 232 11.21 5.09 20.01
CA THR A 232 12.42 5.15 20.85
C THR A 232 12.61 6.51 21.54
N GLN A 233 11.93 7.54 21.07
CA GLN A 233 11.96 8.89 21.64
C GLN A 233 10.70 9.69 21.28
N ASN A 234 10.39 10.70 22.10
CA ASN A 234 9.37 11.69 21.78
C ASN A 234 9.81 12.54 20.58
N VAL A 235 9.03 12.57 19.50
CA VAL A 235 9.37 13.23 18.26
C VAL A 235 8.18 13.95 17.64
N TYR A 236 8.43 15.09 17.00
CA TYR A 236 7.46 15.82 16.18
C TYR A 236 8.04 16.21 14.82
N GLY A 237 7.17 16.53 13.86
CA GLY A 237 7.58 16.90 12.50
C GLY A 237 8.35 15.80 11.78
N CYS A 238 8.01 14.55 12.05
CA CYS A 238 8.55 13.36 11.39
C CYS A 238 7.62 12.92 10.24
N THR A 239 8.00 11.85 9.55
CA THR A 239 7.16 11.20 8.55
C THR A 239 7.17 9.70 8.70
N GLY A 240 6.20 9.02 8.06
CA GLY A 240 6.04 7.57 8.15
C GLY A 240 6.16 6.85 6.82
N HIS A 241 6.40 5.54 6.91
CA HIS A 241 6.51 4.64 5.77
C HIS A 241 5.90 3.29 6.11
N SER A 242 5.45 2.58 5.07
CA SER A 242 4.80 1.27 5.20
C SER A 242 5.53 0.22 4.39
N ASP A 243 5.86 -0.88 5.05
CA ASP A 243 6.34 -2.12 4.44
C ASP A 243 5.34 -3.25 4.78
N PRO A 244 4.22 -3.34 4.06
CA PRO A 244 3.21 -4.37 4.37
C PRO A 244 3.71 -5.78 4.07
N VAL A 245 4.65 -5.97 3.15
CA VAL A 245 5.26 -7.27 2.81
C VAL A 245 6.18 -7.74 3.94
N GLY A 246 7.08 -6.85 4.42
CA GLY A 246 7.92 -7.15 5.57
C GLY A 246 7.17 -7.11 6.91
N GLY A 247 5.96 -6.55 6.93
CA GLY A 247 5.12 -6.47 8.12
C GLY A 247 5.51 -5.37 9.10
N TYR A 248 6.01 -4.22 8.62
CA TYR A 248 6.50 -3.15 9.46
C TYR A 248 6.01 -1.75 9.04
N GLY A 249 5.77 -0.91 10.06
CA GLY A 249 5.71 0.54 9.93
C GLY A 249 7.03 1.18 10.33
N TYR A 250 7.35 2.31 9.74
CA TYR A 250 8.57 3.07 10.01
C TYR A 250 8.25 4.54 10.26
N ARG A 251 9.09 5.17 11.11
CA ARG A 251 9.16 6.61 11.29
C ARG A 251 10.56 7.08 10.94
N SER A 252 10.69 8.19 10.21
CA SER A 252 11.99 8.79 9.89
C SER A 252 12.02 10.27 10.17
N GLY A 253 13.22 10.77 10.56
CA GLY A 253 13.49 12.18 10.81
C GLY A 253 12.73 12.76 12.00
N GLY A 254 12.42 14.05 11.91
CA GLY A 254 11.70 14.81 12.94
C GLY A 254 12.62 15.59 13.88
N VAL A 255 12.08 16.04 15.00
CA VAL A 255 12.79 16.82 16.03
C VAL A 255 12.49 16.24 17.40
N THR A 256 13.54 16.05 18.21
CA THR A 256 13.45 15.69 19.63
C THR A 256 14.04 16.82 20.46
N GLY A 257 13.20 17.50 21.25
CA GLY A 257 13.61 18.72 21.95
C GLY A 257 13.99 19.83 20.95
N SER A 258 15.26 20.11 20.80
CA SER A 258 15.82 21.05 19.81
C SER A 258 16.77 20.41 18.80
N THR A 259 16.83 19.07 18.79
CA THR A 259 17.75 18.30 17.94
C THR A 259 17.01 17.73 16.74
N TYR A 260 17.47 18.08 15.55
CA TYR A 260 17.00 17.53 14.29
C TYR A 260 17.51 16.10 14.12
N GLN A 261 16.64 15.18 13.69
CA GLN A 261 16.91 13.74 13.71
C GLN A 261 17.19 13.19 12.31
N THR A 262 18.13 12.23 12.25
CA THR A 262 18.36 11.36 11.10
C THR A 262 17.76 9.97 11.31
N GLN A 263 17.42 9.64 12.53
CA GLN A 263 17.02 8.31 12.99
C GLN A 263 15.78 7.77 12.28
N ILE A 264 15.77 6.45 12.08
CA ILE A 264 14.65 5.69 11.54
C ILE A 264 14.25 4.63 12.56
N ASP A 265 13.04 4.74 13.13
CA ASP A 265 12.43 3.72 14.00
C ASP A 265 11.52 2.80 13.19
N ARG A 266 11.34 1.58 13.71
CA ARG A 266 10.50 0.55 13.12
C ARG A 266 9.67 -0.17 14.17
N TRP A 267 8.38 -0.41 13.90
CA TRP A 267 7.48 -1.26 14.71
C TRP A 267 6.84 -2.36 13.86
N ALA A 268 6.47 -3.49 14.49
CA ALA A 268 5.85 -4.61 13.81
C ALA A 268 4.33 -4.42 13.68
N PHE A 269 3.74 -4.79 12.53
CA PHE A 269 2.28 -4.82 12.35
C PHE A 269 1.63 -6.05 13.00
N ALA A 270 2.36 -7.15 13.10
CA ALA A 270 1.85 -8.43 13.60
C ALA A 270 1.75 -8.51 15.13
N SER A 271 2.41 -7.60 15.85
CA SER A 271 2.41 -7.59 17.31
C SER A 271 2.45 -6.16 17.84
N ASP A 272 1.66 -5.89 18.86
CA ASP A 272 1.72 -4.64 19.60
C ASP A 272 3.03 -4.57 20.41
N GLY A 273 3.63 -3.40 20.51
CA GLY A 273 4.88 -3.16 21.23
C GLY A 273 5.65 -1.96 20.72
N ASN A 274 6.70 -1.62 21.47
CA ASN A 274 7.54 -0.47 21.19
C ASN A 274 8.30 -0.63 19.87
N ALA A 275 8.55 0.49 19.21
CA ALA A 275 9.45 0.57 18.08
C ALA A 275 10.90 0.32 18.51
N VAL A 276 11.71 -0.07 17.55
CA VAL A 276 13.16 -0.23 17.70
C VAL A 276 13.88 0.68 16.70
N ASP A 277 15.05 1.19 17.10
CA ASP A 277 15.96 1.86 16.19
C ASP A 277 16.47 0.85 15.15
N THR A 278 16.37 1.18 13.88
CA THR A 278 16.84 0.32 12.78
C THR A 278 18.36 0.41 12.57
N TYR A 279 19.00 1.40 13.20
CA TYR A 279 20.39 1.81 12.93
C TYR A 279 20.64 2.22 11.47
N ALA A 280 19.57 2.42 10.70
CA ALA A 280 19.61 3.04 9.37
C ALA A 280 19.25 4.51 9.52
N ASP A 281 20.20 5.40 9.32
CA ASP A 281 19.98 6.84 9.41
C ASP A 281 19.73 7.45 8.03
N LEU A 282 18.98 8.55 7.98
CA LEU A 282 18.91 9.44 6.82
C LEU A 282 20.28 10.07 6.56
N THR A 283 20.56 10.50 5.33
CA THR A 283 21.84 11.15 4.97
C THR A 283 22.02 12.50 5.66
N SER A 284 20.92 13.16 5.95
CA SER A 284 20.86 14.40 6.74
C SER A 284 19.57 14.44 7.56
N ALA A 285 19.50 15.36 8.52
CA ALA A 285 18.27 15.54 9.29
C ALA A 285 17.14 16.08 8.39
N HIS A 286 15.97 15.47 8.51
CA HIS A 286 14.74 15.88 7.85
C HIS A 286 13.66 16.08 8.91
N SER A 287 13.18 17.31 9.07
CA SER A 287 12.16 17.65 10.06
C SER A 287 11.12 18.59 9.48
N ASP A 288 10.18 19.03 10.31
CA ASP A 288 9.08 19.92 9.93
C ASP A 288 8.19 19.29 8.83
N ASN A 289 7.77 18.06 9.10
CA ASN A 289 6.92 17.23 8.25
C ASN A 289 7.50 17.03 6.84
N PRO A 290 8.67 16.39 6.69
CA PRO A 290 9.13 15.93 5.40
C PRO A 290 8.09 15.00 4.79
N ALA A 291 8.07 14.87 3.49
CA ALA A 291 7.17 13.94 2.84
C ALA A 291 7.74 12.52 2.88
N GLY A 292 6.97 11.58 3.44
CA GLY A 292 7.28 10.15 3.43
C GLY A 292 6.43 9.43 2.41
N LEU A 293 7.03 8.47 1.72
CA LEU A 293 6.34 7.57 0.80
C LEU A 293 7.08 6.24 0.70
N SER A 294 6.44 5.22 0.14
CA SER A 294 6.94 3.85 0.16
C SER A 294 6.83 3.20 -1.21
N SER A 295 7.91 2.56 -1.67
CA SER A 295 7.82 1.51 -2.68
C SER A 295 7.65 0.15 -2.01
N SER A 296 7.56 -0.92 -2.80
CA SER A 296 7.51 -2.29 -2.26
C SER A 296 8.76 -2.73 -1.48
N THR A 297 9.87 -2.01 -1.61
CA THR A 297 11.17 -2.41 -1.03
C THR A 297 11.89 -1.30 -0.26
N HIS A 298 11.46 -0.06 -0.41
CA HIS A 298 12.15 1.09 0.16
C HIS A 298 11.19 2.15 0.69
N GLY A 299 11.60 2.81 1.78
CA GLY A 299 11.05 4.08 2.22
C GLY A 299 11.82 5.25 1.62
N TYR A 300 11.11 6.34 1.33
CA TYR A 300 11.69 7.58 0.80
C TYR A 300 11.25 8.76 1.65
N THR A 301 12.21 9.61 2.01
CA THR A 301 11.97 10.85 2.78
C THR A 301 12.44 12.03 1.94
N GLY A 302 11.51 12.90 1.56
CA GLY A 302 11.80 14.05 0.70
C GLY A 302 11.60 15.39 1.40
N GLY A 303 12.54 16.32 1.17
CA GLY A 303 12.48 17.66 1.74
C GLY A 303 12.69 17.71 3.24
N GLY A 304 12.03 18.64 3.91
CA GLY A 304 12.16 18.85 5.35
C GLY A 304 13.11 19.98 5.73
N HIS A 305 13.24 20.24 7.03
CA HIS A 305 14.10 21.28 7.58
C HIS A 305 15.35 20.65 8.20
N THR A 306 16.53 21.12 7.83
CA THR A 306 17.81 20.57 8.29
C THR A 306 18.41 21.35 9.48
N GLY A 307 17.73 22.37 9.97
CA GLY A 307 18.23 23.35 10.96
C GLY A 307 18.52 24.70 10.31
N PRO A 308 19.48 24.82 9.40
CA PRO A 308 19.76 26.11 8.75
C PRO A 308 18.87 26.38 7.52
N SER A 309 18.33 25.38 6.84
CA SER A 309 17.64 25.53 5.56
C SER A 309 16.60 24.45 5.31
N TYR A 310 15.75 24.66 4.31
CA TYR A 310 14.89 23.63 3.76
C TYR A 310 15.70 22.73 2.83
N SER A 311 15.56 21.42 3.01
CA SER A 311 16.19 20.41 2.16
C SER A 311 15.40 20.22 0.87
N ASP A 312 16.12 19.94 -0.20
CA ASP A 312 15.58 19.41 -1.45
C ASP A 312 15.90 17.92 -1.64
N THR A 313 16.71 17.33 -0.76
CA THR A 313 17.15 15.93 -0.85
C THR A 313 15.99 14.94 -0.77
N ILE A 314 16.08 13.89 -1.57
CA ILE A 314 15.22 12.70 -1.49
C ILE A 314 16.09 11.54 -1.00
N ASP A 315 15.96 11.20 0.27
CA ASP A 315 16.65 10.06 0.88
C ASP A 315 15.86 8.78 0.67
N ARG A 316 16.55 7.67 0.35
CA ARG A 316 16.00 6.33 0.21
C ARG A 316 16.69 5.37 1.18
N PHE A 317 15.90 4.63 1.99
CA PHE A 317 16.39 3.54 2.83
C PHE A 317 15.71 2.21 2.45
N ASN A 318 16.44 1.11 2.63
CA ASN A 318 15.97 -0.22 2.27
C ASN A 318 15.29 -0.90 3.48
N TYR A 319 14.13 -1.50 3.28
CA TYR A 319 13.39 -2.20 4.35
C TYR A 319 14.08 -3.48 4.82
N SER A 320 14.85 -4.14 3.96
CA SER A 320 15.52 -5.42 4.27
C SER A 320 16.94 -5.26 4.86
N SER A 321 17.43 -4.03 5.05
CA SER A 321 18.78 -3.80 5.58
C SER A 321 18.83 -2.64 6.57
N SER A 322 19.84 -2.63 7.44
CA SER A 322 20.14 -1.54 8.38
C SER A 322 21.19 -0.54 7.83
N SER A 323 21.32 -0.48 6.50
CA SER A 323 22.26 0.47 5.87
C SER A 323 21.71 1.89 5.92
N THR A 324 22.57 2.86 6.17
CA THR A 324 22.24 4.28 6.06
C THR A 324 21.59 4.58 4.71
N ALA A 325 20.61 5.47 4.70
CA ALA A 325 19.92 5.92 3.50
C ALA A 325 20.89 6.46 2.45
N THR A 326 20.43 6.52 1.23
CA THR A 326 21.16 7.12 0.11
C THR A 326 20.36 8.27 -0.48
N ASP A 327 21.02 9.38 -0.76
CA ASP A 327 20.46 10.44 -1.60
C ASP A 327 20.26 9.89 -3.03
N VAL A 328 19.02 9.94 -3.52
CA VAL A 328 18.64 9.41 -4.84
C VAL A 328 18.17 10.51 -5.79
N GLY A 329 18.15 11.75 -5.37
CA GLY A 329 17.81 12.90 -6.19
C GLY A 329 17.27 14.07 -5.35
N ASN A 330 16.86 15.13 -6.03
CA ASN A 330 16.39 16.35 -5.39
C ASN A 330 14.98 16.70 -5.84
N LEU A 331 14.25 17.36 -4.96
CA LEU A 331 13.09 18.19 -5.30
C LEU A 331 13.55 19.38 -6.15
N GLU A 332 12.64 20.05 -6.85
CA GLU A 332 12.99 21.27 -7.59
C GLU A 332 13.51 22.41 -6.69
N SER A 333 13.13 22.41 -5.43
CA SER A 333 13.64 23.36 -4.43
C SER A 333 13.41 22.83 -3.03
N GLY A 334 14.19 23.32 -2.06
CA GLY A 334 14.01 23.00 -0.65
C GLY A 334 12.58 23.26 -0.19
N SER A 335 11.93 22.22 0.33
CA SER A 335 10.49 22.22 0.65
C SER A 335 10.21 21.48 1.95
N ILE A 336 9.20 21.93 2.69
CA ILE A 336 8.71 21.32 3.93
C ILE A 336 7.22 21.09 3.85
N ARG A 337 6.70 20.18 4.70
CA ARG A 337 5.25 19.98 4.93
C ARG A 337 4.48 19.59 3.69
N MET A 338 5.08 18.78 2.83
CA MET A 338 4.45 18.23 1.63
C MET A 338 3.68 16.95 1.96
N ALA A 339 2.70 16.62 1.13
CA ALA A 339 2.08 15.30 1.08
C ALA A 339 2.91 14.38 0.17
N GLY A 340 3.27 13.18 0.67
CA GLY A 340 4.00 12.17 -0.10
C GLY A 340 3.11 11.00 -0.48
N THR A 341 2.97 10.68 -1.78
CA THR A 341 2.21 9.53 -2.27
C THR A 341 3.02 8.67 -3.22
N ALA A 342 2.61 7.44 -3.42
CA ALA A 342 3.37 6.44 -4.13
C ALA A 342 2.52 5.68 -5.16
N SER A 343 2.96 5.65 -6.41
CA SER A 343 2.52 4.64 -7.37
C SER A 343 3.48 3.45 -7.38
N THR A 344 3.17 2.42 -8.14
CA THR A 344 4.06 1.24 -8.30
C THR A 344 5.42 1.58 -8.90
N THR A 345 5.57 2.72 -9.58
CA THR A 345 6.77 3.09 -10.32
C THR A 345 7.37 4.44 -9.94
N HIS A 346 6.58 5.32 -9.31
CA HIS A 346 6.97 6.69 -9.01
C HIS A 346 6.54 7.13 -7.61
N GLY A 347 7.34 8.02 -7.02
CA GLY A 347 6.96 8.82 -5.86
C GLY A 347 6.50 10.21 -6.29
N TYR A 348 5.57 10.78 -5.51
CA TYR A 348 4.98 12.10 -5.75
C TYR A 348 5.05 12.94 -4.48
N PHE A 349 5.34 14.23 -4.65
CA PHE A 349 5.34 15.22 -3.59
C PHE A 349 4.38 16.36 -3.97
N ALA A 350 3.38 16.62 -3.14
CA ALA A 350 2.32 17.55 -3.46
C ALA A 350 2.21 18.68 -2.43
N GLY A 351 2.10 19.92 -2.89
CA GLY A 351 1.97 21.11 -2.07
C GLY A 351 3.22 21.44 -1.24
N GLY A 352 3.01 21.90 -0.01
CA GLY A 352 4.11 22.26 0.92
C GLY A 352 4.47 23.73 0.90
N ARG A 353 5.63 24.07 1.52
CA ARG A 353 6.17 25.41 1.54
C ARG A 353 7.59 25.44 0.96
N ARG A 354 7.85 26.39 0.09
CA ARG A 354 9.16 26.64 -0.56
C ARG A 354 9.67 28.01 -0.15
N GLY A 355 10.65 28.08 0.77
CA GLY A 355 11.29 29.32 1.17
C GLY A 355 10.39 30.38 1.82
N GLY A 356 9.14 30.06 2.15
CA GLY A 356 8.16 30.97 2.76
C GLY A 356 6.73 30.77 2.32
N PRO A 357 6.36 30.98 1.03
CA PRO A 357 4.99 30.80 0.59
C PRO A 357 4.61 29.32 0.43
N SER A 358 3.30 29.05 0.58
CA SER A 358 2.71 27.77 0.21
C SER A 358 2.75 27.57 -1.31
N THR A 359 2.82 26.32 -1.74
CA THR A 359 2.82 25.95 -3.17
C THR A 359 1.72 24.92 -3.46
N ASN A 360 1.27 24.86 -4.71
CA ASN A 360 0.34 23.86 -5.21
C ASN A 360 1.00 22.81 -6.11
N VAL A 361 2.29 22.89 -6.31
CA VAL A 361 3.03 22.02 -7.25
C VAL A 361 2.95 20.54 -6.84
N ILE A 362 2.74 19.67 -7.82
CA ILE A 362 2.89 18.22 -7.72
C ILE A 362 4.16 17.83 -8.47
N GLN A 363 5.13 17.27 -7.77
CA GLN A 363 6.38 16.78 -8.33
C GLN A 363 6.41 15.27 -8.36
N LYS A 364 7.05 14.69 -9.39
CA LYS A 364 7.18 13.24 -9.60
C LYS A 364 8.65 12.85 -9.81
N PHE A 365 9.08 11.73 -9.21
CA PHE A 365 10.36 11.08 -9.50
C PHE A 365 10.20 9.57 -9.69
N ALA A 366 11.06 8.95 -10.49
CA ALA A 366 11.00 7.52 -10.79
C ALA A 366 11.84 6.69 -9.81
N TYR A 367 11.31 5.56 -9.30
CA TYR A 367 12.06 4.65 -8.42
C TYR A 367 13.21 3.94 -9.12
N ALA A 368 13.06 3.64 -10.42
CA ALA A 368 14.04 2.91 -11.20
C ALA A 368 15.29 3.73 -11.54
N ALA A 369 15.25 5.04 -11.38
CA ALA A 369 16.36 5.93 -11.67
C ALA A 369 16.62 6.84 -10.48
N SER A 370 17.89 7.00 -10.10
CA SER A 370 18.29 8.10 -9.20
C SER A 370 18.24 9.41 -10.00
N SER A 371 17.12 10.13 -9.92
CA SER A 371 16.86 11.34 -10.69
C SER A 371 16.06 12.33 -9.88
N ASN A 372 16.24 13.62 -10.18
CA ASN A 372 15.47 14.67 -9.54
C ASN A 372 13.98 14.54 -9.85
N ALA A 373 13.17 15.01 -8.91
CA ALA A 373 11.74 15.18 -9.14
C ALA A 373 11.50 16.33 -10.14
N THR A 374 10.43 16.22 -10.90
CA THR A 374 10.01 17.23 -11.88
C THR A 374 8.57 17.65 -11.60
N ASP A 375 8.29 18.91 -11.78
CA ASP A 375 6.94 19.49 -11.77
C ASP A 375 6.11 18.88 -12.92
N ILE A 376 4.95 18.32 -12.57
CA ILE A 376 4.07 17.66 -13.54
C ILE A 376 2.66 18.24 -13.56
N ALA A 377 2.23 18.93 -12.50
CA ALA A 377 0.85 19.37 -12.33
C ALA A 377 0.70 20.24 -11.07
N ASP A 378 -0.48 20.78 -10.88
CA ASP A 378 -0.88 21.58 -9.74
C ASP A 378 -2.03 20.97 -8.95
N CYS A 379 -1.99 21.11 -7.65
CA CYS A 379 -3.14 20.99 -6.76
C CYS A 379 -4.10 22.17 -6.95
N THR A 380 -5.35 22.05 -6.55
CA THR A 380 -6.35 23.13 -6.68
C THR A 380 -6.08 24.28 -5.72
N VAL A 381 -5.41 24.01 -4.58
CA VAL A 381 -5.10 25.00 -3.54
C VAL A 381 -3.63 24.98 -3.19
N SER A 382 -3.00 26.18 -3.09
CA SER A 382 -1.66 26.31 -2.50
C SER A 382 -1.74 26.18 -1.00
N THR A 383 -1.24 25.06 -0.44
CA THR A 383 -1.33 24.76 1.00
C THR A 383 -0.29 23.72 1.42
N TYR A 384 -0.16 23.49 2.73
CA TYR A 384 0.82 22.59 3.32
C TYR A 384 0.27 21.75 4.47
N SER A 385 1.02 20.72 4.87
CA SER A 385 0.70 19.80 5.99
C SER A 385 -0.60 19.00 5.77
N SER A 386 -0.83 18.53 4.56
CA SER A 386 -1.98 17.67 4.23
C SER A 386 -1.68 16.19 4.47
N ALA A 387 -2.71 15.39 4.79
CA ALA A 387 -2.61 13.94 4.88
C ALA A 387 -2.55 13.30 3.49
N PRO A 388 -1.52 12.50 3.15
CA PRO A 388 -1.44 11.77 1.89
C PRO A 388 -2.19 10.44 1.94
N SER A 389 -2.72 10.01 0.80
CA SER A 389 -3.13 8.63 0.54
C SER A 389 -3.08 8.30 -0.96
N GLN A 390 -3.20 7.02 -1.35
CA GLN A 390 -3.12 6.57 -2.73
C GLN A 390 -4.02 5.35 -2.98
N TYR A 391 -4.44 5.21 -4.27
CA TYR A 391 -5.29 4.12 -4.76
C TYR A 391 -4.87 3.63 -6.14
#